data_bad14df1581ece78cb7516e4ffaefb90
#
_entry.id   bad14df1581ece78cb7516e4ffaefb90
#
_cell.length_a   1.000
_cell.length_b   1.000
_cell.length_c   1.000
_cell.angle_alpha   90.00
_cell.angle_beta   90.00
_cell.angle_gamma   90.00
#
_symmetry.space_group_name_H-M   'P 1'
#
loop_
_entity.id
_entity.type
_entity.pdbx_description
1 polymer ?
#
loop_
_entity_poly.entity_id
_entity_poly.type
_entity_poly.pdbx_seq_one_letter_code
_entity_poly.pdbx_strand_id
1 'polypeptide(L)'
;VQGSYTDQLPDPADLSDPRSFEGVSDVKDFDDIEPVTDKAEPALPVELTDADGNDVTVTDASRILALDIYGTYTKTLSGLGLADNIVGRTVSSTEPNLADLPVVTEGGHNINVEAVLELQPTLVIADHSIGPRDAIEQIRAAGVTTVVMEPERTIDSVGEDITTLGDALGLPDEARELADRSTKEIDEAKEAIKELVPDDPMRMAFLYARGNGGVFFIMGDGTGAQDLIEGIGGVDLAAENNLSHAEPANAEALARINPEVIIMMTNGLESTGGIDGLLERPGVAQTTAGQKKRIVTIPDGQSLAFGPMTGQTLVKLAKAVYDPDNE
;
A
#
# COMPACT_ATOMS: atom_id res chain seq x y z
N VAL A 1 -9.44 20.57 15.66
CA VAL A 1 -10.26 19.36 15.54
C VAL A 1 -10.16 18.95 14.09
N GLN A 2 -9.24 18.03 13.77
CA GLN A 2 -9.28 17.38 12.46
C GLN A 2 -10.58 16.59 12.40
N GLY A 3 -11.43 16.86 11.41
CA GLY A 3 -12.60 16.07 11.12
C GLY A 3 -12.19 14.61 10.83
N SER A 4 -13.06 13.67 11.10
CA SER A 4 -12.83 12.27 10.74
C SER A 4 -12.60 12.18 9.23
N TYR A 5 -11.69 11.29 8.77
CA TYR A 5 -11.53 11.03 7.32
C TYR A 5 -12.85 10.64 6.64
N THR A 6 -13.76 10.02 7.39
CA THR A 6 -15.09 9.64 6.89
C THR A 6 -15.98 10.84 6.55
N ASP A 7 -15.68 12.03 7.05
CA ASP A 7 -16.40 13.26 6.70
C ASP A 7 -16.21 13.66 5.22
N GLN A 8 -15.24 13.08 4.54
CA GLN A 8 -15.01 13.25 3.10
C GLN A 8 -15.98 12.45 2.23
N LEU A 9 -16.66 11.46 2.82
CA LEU A 9 -17.62 10.65 2.09
C LEU A 9 -18.96 11.39 1.92
N PRO A 10 -19.65 11.19 0.78
CA PRO A 10 -20.94 11.78 0.54
C PRO A 10 -22.02 11.25 1.47
N ASP A 11 -23.11 11.99 1.62
CA ASP A 11 -24.32 11.46 2.23
C ASP A 11 -24.89 10.36 1.30
N PRO A 12 -25.21 9.17 1.83
CA PRO A 12 -25.81 8.10 1.04
C PRO A 12 -27.07 8.52 0.27
N ALA A 13 -27.83 9.49 0.79
CA ALA A 13 -29.02 10.02 0.14
C ALA A 13 -28.73 10.81 -1.15
N ASP A 14 -27.52 11.30 -1.31
CA ASP A 14 -27.10 12.12 -2.45
C ASP A 14 -26.37 11.33 -3.54
N LEU A 15 -26.23 10.01 -3.35
CA LEU A 15 -25.50 9.17 -4.29
C LEU A 15 -26.26 8.93 -5.60
N SER A 16 -25.54 9.02 -6.70
CA SER A 16 -25.96 8.46 -7.99
C SER A 16 -25.61 6.97 -8.06
N ASP A 17 -26.22 6.26 -9.01
CA ASP A 17 -25.81 4.87 -9.28
C ASP A 17 -24.33 4.86 -9.72
N PRO A 18 -23.43 4.15 -9.00
CA PRO A 18 -22.01 4.12 -9.37
C PRO A 18 -21.75 3.51 -10.75
N ARG A 19 -22.69 2.73 -11.29
CA ARG A 19 -22.61 2.20 -12.66
C ARG A 19 -22.87 3.24 -13.74
N SER A 20 -23.36 4.43 -13.38
CA SER A 20 -23.57 5.53 -14.31
C SER A 20 -22.30 6.34 -14.60
N PHE A 21 -21.26 6.21 -13.77
CA PHE A 21 -20.03 6.97 -13.95
C PHE A 21 -19.17 6.44 -15.09
N GLU A 22 -18.54 7.35 -15.81
CA GLU A 22 -17.61 7.06 -16.90
C GLU A 22 -16.31 7.86 -16.70
N GLY A 23 -15.22 7.36 -17.25
CA GLY A 23 -13.93 8.04 -17.22
C GLY A 23 -13.03 7.61 -16.07
N VAL A 24 -11.82 8.16 -16.11
CA VAL A 24 -10.76 7.89 -15.13
C VAL A 24 -10.94 8.79 -13.91
N SER A 25 -10.82 8.21 -12.72
CA SER A 25 -10.77 8.95 -11.45
C SER A 25 -9.43 8.68 -10.78
N ASP A 26 -8.73 9.75 -10.39
CA ASP A 26 -7.44 9.64 -9.74
C ASP A 26 -7.58 9.94 -8.24
N VAL A 27 -7.18 9.00 -7.40
CA VAL A 27 -7.03 9.25 -5.97
C VAL A 27 -5.75 10.03 -5.75
N LYS A 28 -5.83 11.16 -5.04
CA LYS A 28 -4.72 12.11 -4.83
C LYS A 28 -4.70 12.62 -3.39
N ASP A 29 -3.73 13.49 -3.12
CA ASP A 29 -3.68 14.36 -1.94
C ASP A 29 -3.60 13.58 -0.62
N PHE A 30 -2.67 12.62 -0.58
CA PHE A 30 -2.27 12.00 0.67
C PHE A 30 -1.27 12.89 1.40
N ASP A 31 -1.64 13.30 2.59
CA ASP A 31 -0.74 14.00 3.51
C ASP A 31 0.22 13.00 4.18
N ASP A 32 1.25 13.55 4.82
CA ASP A 32 2.08 12.75 5.72
C ASP A 32 1.26 12.28 6.91
N ILE A 33 1.60 11.11 7.42
CA ILE A 33 0.96 10.60 8.63
C ILE A 33 1.30 11.49 9.83
N GLU A 34 0.29 11.80 10.63
CA GLU A 34 0.50 12.52 11.89
C GLU A 34 1.12 11.58 12.94
N PRO A 35 2.29 11.91 13.48
CA PRO A 35 2.92 11.08 14.50
C PRO A 35 2.16 11.10 15.82
N VAL A 36 2.21 10.01 16.57
CA VAL A 36 1.62 9.91 17.92
C VAL A 36 2.43 10.69 18.97
N THR A 37 3.69 11.00 18.63
CA THR A 37 4.56 11.82 19.47
C THR A 37 5.47 12.67 18.57
N ASP A 38 5.76 13.90 18.98
CA ASP A 38 6.67 14.78 18.26
C ASP A 38 8.14 14.33 18.41
N LYS A 39 8.44 13.62 19.48
CA LYS A 39 9.77 13.14 19.79
C LYS A 39 9.71 11.73 20.37
N ALA A 40 10.04 10.76 19.53
CA ALA A 40 10.17 9.38 19.97
C ALA A 40 11.47 9.18 20.77
N GLU A 41 11.39 8.45 21.86
CA GLU A 41 12.53 8.09 22.70
C GLU A 41 12.59 6.55 22.83
N PRO A 42 13.21 5.87 21.84
CA PRO A 42 13.33 4.42 21.87
C PRO A 42 14.03 3.91 23.14
N ALA A 43 13.39 2.99 23.86
CA ALA A 43 13.96 2.31 25.01
C ALA A 43 14.80 1.10 24.54
N LEU A 44 16.04 1.34 24.25
CA LEU A 44 16.98 0.35 23.72
C LEU A 44 18.00 -0.06 24.78
N PRO A 45 18.62 -1.27 24.74
CA PRO A 45 18.47 -2.26 23.66
C PRO A 45 17.16 -3.05 23.72
N VAL A 46 16.75 -3.60 22.58
CA VAL A 46 15.68 -4.59 22.49
C VAL A 46 16.26 -5.86 21.88
N GLU A 47 16.00 -6.98 22.54
CA GLU A 47 16.34 -8.31 22.02
C GLU A 47 15.07 -8.96 21.46
N LEU A 48 15.16 -9.51 20.26
CA LEU A 48 14.04 -10.16 19.59
C LEU A 48 14.52 -11.29 18.68
N THR A 49 13.61 -12.16 18.31
CA THR A 49 13.79 -13.12 17.21
C THR A 49 12.94 -12.62 16.05
N ASP A 50 13.56 -12.40 14.88
CA ASP A 50 12.87 -11.90 13.71
C ASP A 50 12.10 -12.99 12.95
N ALA A 51 11.41 -12.60 11.87
CA ALA A 51 10.61 -13.54 11.07
C ALA A 51 11.42 -14.64 10.40
N ASP A 52 12.71 -14.42 10.16
CA ASP A 52 13.64 -15.43 9.62
C ASP A 52 14.25 -16.34 10.72
N GLY A 53 13.89 -16.15 11.98
CA GLY A 53 14.41 -16.90 13.11
C GLY A 53 15.77 -16.43 13.60
N ASN A 54 16.24 -15.26 13.18
CA ASN A 54 17.48 -14.68 13.67
C ASN A 54 17.27 -13.97 14.99
N ASP A 55 18.19 -14.19 15.93
CA ASP A 55 18.25 -13.41 17.16
C ASP A 55 18.92 -12.06 16.86
N VAL A 56 18.20 -10.98 17.13
CA VAL A 56 18.61 -9.61 16.81
C VAL A 56 18.59 -8.77 18.08
N THR A 57 19.61 -7.96 18.28
CA THR A 57 19.65 -6.95 19.34
C THR A 57 19.66 -5.57 18.69
N VAL A 58 18.59 -4.80 18.87
CA VAL A 58 18.49 -3.43 18.39
C VAL A 58 19.06 -2.49 19.45
N THR A 59 20.15 -1.81 19.13
CA THR A 59 20.86 -0.94 20.08
C THR A 59 20.83 0.52 19.68
N ASP A 60 20.56 0.83 18.41
CA ASP A 60 20.60 2.18 17.85
C ASP A 60 19.59 2.31 16.73
N ALA A 61 18.64 3.21 16.89
CA ALA A 61 17.60 3.53 15.89
C ALA A 61 17.76 4.96 15.34
N SER A 62 18.95 5.52 15.39
CA SER A 62 19.19 6.89 14.95
C SER A 62 19.24 7.05 13.43
N ARG A 63 19.55 5.97 12.68
CA ARG A 63 19.65 5.97 11.23
C ARG A 63 18.96 4.71 10.67
N ILE A 64 17.74 4.86 10.22
CA ILE A 64 16.87 3.74 9.83
C ILE A 64 16.65 3.71 8.32
N LEU A 65 16.70 2.50 7.75
CA LEU A 65 16.20 2.19 6.41
C LEU A 65 15.12 1.14 6.51
N ALA A 66 14.04 1.34 5.77
CA ALA A 66 12.96 0.35 5.62
C ALA A 66 12.90 -0.14 4.17
N LEU A 67 13.00 -1.45 3.99
CA LEU A 67 13.11 -2.10 2.69
C LEU A 67 11.97 -3.10 2.50
N ASP A 68 10.87 -2.60 1.93
CA ASP A 68 9.73 -3.42 1.51
C ASP A 68 9.16 -2.89 0.18
N ILE A 69 8.47 -3.77 -0.54
CA ILE A 69 7.97 -3.42 -1.87
C ILE A 69 6.78 -2.44 -1.84
N TYR A 70 6.04 -2.41 -0.72
CA TYR A 70 4.81 -1.62 -0.62
C TYR A 70 4.98 -0.24 0.01
N GLY A 71 6.13 0.01 0.67
CA GLY A 71 6.37 1.27 1.37
C GLY A 71 5.59 1.41 2.68
N THR A 72 5.27 0.31 3.35
CA THR A 72 4.47 0.31 4.58
C THR A 72 5.25 0.78 5.79
N TYR A 73 6.49 0.30 5.97
CA TYR A 73 7.23 0.52 7.21
C TYR A 73 7.64 1.97 7.42
N THR A 74 7.91 2.73 6.36
CA THR A 74 8.20 4.17 6.51
C THR A 74 7.01 4.93 7.08
N LYS A 75 5.79 4.55 6.74
CA LYS A 75 4.57 5.14 7.30
C LYS A 75 4.43 4.84 8.79
N THR A 76 4.72 3.60 9.18
CA THR A 76 4.72 3.21 10.59
C THR A 76 5.79 3.94 11.38
N LEU A 77 7.02 4.04 10.85
CA LEU A 77 8.11 4.80 11.46
C LEU A 77 7.74 6.27 11.66
N SER A 78 7.17 6.90 10.63
CA SER A 78 6.71 8.29 10.71
C SER A 78 5.59 8.45 11.75
N GLY A 79 4.65 7.52 11.78
CA GLY A 79 3.58 7.51 12.78
C GLY A 79 4.06 7.32 14.21
N LEU A 80 5.17 6.63 14.40
CA LEU A 80 5.83 6.45 15.71
C LEU A 80 6.70 7.66 16.12
N GLY A 81 6.83 8.68 15.28
CA GLY A 81 7.65 9.85 15.58
C GLY A 81 9.12 9.71 15.17
N LEU A 82 9.44 8.78 14.27
CA LEU A 82 10.81 8.50 13.81
C LEU A 82 11.08 8.94 12.37
N ALA A 83 10.27 9.82 11.79
CA ALA A 83 10.48 10.28 10.42
C ALA A 83 11.87 10.87 10.17
N ASP A 84 12.37 11.66 11.12
CA ASP A 84 13.70 12.29 11.02
C ASP A 84 14.85 11.29 11.13
N ASN A 85 14.59 10.07 11.58
CA ASN A 85 15.59 9.01 11.70
C ASN A 85 15.73 8.19 10.41
N ILE A 86 14.83 8.37 9.46
CA ILE A 86 14.87 7.69 8.16
C ILE A 86 15.89 8.37 7.28
N VAL A 87 16.89 7.60 6.78
CA VAL A 87 18.03 8.16 6.05
C VAL A 87 18.02 7.89 4.55
N GLY A 88 17.09 7.06 4.10
CA GLY A 88 16.90 6.73 2.69
C GLY A 88 15.55 6.08 2.48
N ARG A 89 15.21 5.80 1.23
CA ARG A 89 13.92 5.20 0.90
C ARG A 89 14.00 4.27 -0.30
N THR A 90 13.01 3.41 -0.42
CA THR A 90 12.74 2.68 -1.67
C THR A 90 11.94 3.56 -2.62
N VAL A 91 11.84 3.14 -3.87
CA VAL A 91 10.99 3.82 -4.86
C VAL A 91 9.51 3.83 -4.47
N SER A 92 9.08 2.90 -3.60
CA SER A 92 7.68 2.79 -3.14
C SER A 92 7.35 3.70 -1.95
N SER A 93 8.32 4.21 -1.24
CA SER A 93 8.11 5.15 -0.13
C SER A 93 8.04 6.57 -0.68
N THR A 94 6.83 6.98 -1.06
CA THR A 94 6.59 8.23 -1.80
C THR A 94 5.99 9.35 -0.93
N GLU A 95 6.03 9.19 0.39
CA GLU A 95 5.51 10.19 1.31
C GLU A 95 6.21 11.55 1.10
N PRO A 96 5.48 12.68 1.18
CA PRO A 96 6.08 14.01 0.98
C PRO A 96 7.29 14.28 1.87
N ASN A 97 7.25 13.85 3.13
CA ASN A 97 8.34 14.05 4.08
C ASN A 97 9.63 13.27 3.76
N LEU A 98 9.56 12.29 2.87
CA LEU A 98 10.70 11.46 2.45
C LEU A 98 11.20 11.81 1.04
N ALA A 99 10.58 12.78 0.36
CA ALA A 99 10.81 13.05 -1.06
C ALA A 99 12.28 13.34 -1.41
N ASP A 100 13.01 14.02 -0.51
CA ASP A 100 14.39 14.43 -0.73
C ASP A 100 15.42 13.38 -0.30
N LEU A 101 14.98 12.24 0.25
CA LEU A 101 15.89 11.19 0.69
C LEU A 101 16.45 10.37 -0.48
N PRO A 102 17.70 9.88 -0.36
CA PRO A 102 18.28 8.99 -1.36
C PRO A 102 17.43 7.73 -1.59
N VAL A 103 17.27 7.34 -2.84
CA VAL A 103 16.60 6.10 -3.22
C VAL A 103 17.62 4.96 -3.26
N VAL A 104 17.37 3.89 -2.52
CA VAL A 104 18.28 2.74 -2.40
C VAL A 104 17.83 1.53 -3.23
N THR A 105 16.88 1.72 -4.11
CA THR A 105 16.45 0.70 -5.08
C THR A 105 16.94 1.07 -6.48
N GLU A 106 17.14 0.04 -7.32
CA GLU A 106 17.54 0.19 -8.72
C GLU A 106 16.76 -0.79 -9.61
N GLY A 107 16.65 -0.48 -10.89
CA GLY A 107 15.92 -1.34 -11.83
C GLY A 107 14.47 -1.60 -11.38
N GLY A 108 13.81 -0.61 -10.78
CA GLY A 108 12.49 -0.73 -10.17
C GLY A 108 12.59 -1.00 -8.67
N HIS A 109 12.46 -2.25 -8.25
CA HIS A 109 12.36 -2.65 -6.85
C HIS A 109 13.56 -3.45 -6.32
N ASN A 110 14.66 -3.52 -7.05
CA ASN A 110 15.84 -4.24 -6.56
C ASN A 110 16.60 -3.41 -5.54
N ILE A 111 17.00 -4.04 -4.44
CA ILE A 111 17.82 -3.39 -3.42
C ILE A 111 19.23 -3.16 -3.98
N ASN A 112 19.68 -1.92 -3.92
CA ASN A 112 21.08 -1.57 -4.18
C ASN A 112 21.87 -1.62 -2.87
N VAL A 113 22.58 -2.72 -2.62
CA VAL A 113 23.30 -2.94 -1.37
C VAL A 113 24.37 -1.85 -1.12
N GLU A 114 25.09 -1.42 -2.15
CA GLU A 114 26.10 -0.37 -2.01
C GLU A 114 25.47 0.95 -1.55
N ALA A 115 24.34 1.33 -2.16
CA ALA A 115 23.62 2.54 -1.76
C ALA A 115 23.12 2.47 -0.31
N VAL A 116 22.66 1.30 0.13
CA VAL A 116 22.26 1.06 1.53
C VAL A 116 23.45 1.27 2.46
N LEU A 117 24.58 0.63 2.18
CA LEU A 117 25.78 0.69 3.03
C LEU A 117 26.40 2.07 3.07
N GLU A 118 26.37 2.83 1.98
CA GLU A 118 26.86 4.22 1.93
C GLU A 118 26.13 5.14 2.91
N LEU A 119 24.86 4.88 3.17
CA LEU A 119 24.07 5.67 4.12
C LEU A 119 24.40 5.38 5.59
N GLN A 120 25.21 4.37 5.85
CA GLN A 120 25.59 3.96 7.20
C GLN A 120 24.41 3.81 8.15
N PRO A 121 23.41 2.98 7.79
CA PRO A 121 22.27 2.78 8.67
C PRO A 121 22.69 2.05 9.95
N THR A 122 22.06 2.42 11.06
CA THR A 122 22.21 1.71 12.32
C THR A 122 21.19 0.59 12.47
N LEU A 123 20.11 0.65 11.67
CA LEU A 123 19.05 -0.34 11.67
C LEU A 123 18.43 -0.42 10.28
N VAL A 124 18.30 -1.63 9.77
CA VAL A 124 17.50 -1.94 8.57
C VAL A 124 16.32 -2.79 8.97
N ILE A 125 15.13 -2.34 8.56
CA ILE A 125 13.88 -3.09 8.68
C ILE A 125 13.53 -3.56 7.28
N ALA A 126 13.35 -4.84 7.11
CA ALA A 126 13.09 -5.43 5.80
C ALA A 126 12.08 -6.56 5.89
N ASP A 127 11.54 -6.95 4.76
CA ASP A 127 10.86 -8.22 4.57
C ASP A 127 11.24 -8.80 3.21
N HIS A 128 10.76 -10.00 2.90
CA HIS A 128 11.08 -10.66 1.64
C HIS A 128 10.09 -10.32 0.51
N SER A 129 9.28 -9.26 0.67
CA SER A 129 8.47 -8.70 -0.42
C SER A 129 9.32 -8.00 -1.48
N ILE A 130 10.52 -7.55 -1.09
CA ILE A 130 11.50 -6.90 -1.96
C ILE A 130 12.76 -7.77 -2.03
N GLY A 131 13.43 -7.76 -3.16
CA GLY A 131 14.60 -8.60 -3.37
C GLY A 131 15.78 -7.90 -4.03
N PRO A 132 16.78 -8.67 -4.39
CA PRO A 132 16.88 -10.13 -4.17
C PRO A 132 17.11 -10.48 -2.69
N ARG A 133 16.71 -11.69 -2.30
CA ARG A 133 16.86 -12.17 -0.91
C ARG A 133 18.29 -12.07 -0.41
N ASP A 134 19.24 -12.37 -1.27
CA ASP A 134 20.66 -12.29 -0.95
C ASP A 134 21.12 -10.87 -0.57
N ALA A 135 20.44 -9.83 -1.06
CA ALA A 135 20.77 -8.44 -0.71
C ALA A 135 20.58 -8.18 0.79
N ILE A 136 19.51 -8.70 1.38
CA ILE A 136 19.26 -8.57 2.82
C ILE A 136 20.32 -9.29 3.63
N GLU A 137 20.72 -10.49 3.20
CA GLU A 137 21.80 -11.26 3.83
C GLU A 137 23.14 -10.55 3.72
N GLN A 138 23.44 -9.91 2.58
CA GLN A 138 24.65 -9.11 2.39
C GLN A 138 24.70 -7.91 3.31
N ILE A 139 23.58 -7.23 3.50
CA ILE A 139 23.49 -6.08 4.43
C ILE A 139 23.76 -6.55 5.87
N ARG A 140 23.16 -7.66 6.29
CA ARG A 140 23.40 -8.26 7.61
C ARG A 140 24.86 -8.68 7.77
N ALA A 141 25.43 -9.35 6.77
CA ALA A 141 26.82 -9.81 6.78
C ALA A 141 27.84 -8.65 6.84
N ALA A 142 27.45 -7.47 6.36
CA ALA A 142 28.27 -6.24 6.48
C ALA A 142 28.24 -5.64 7.90
N GLY A 143 27.52 -6.25 8.84
CA GLY A 143 27.47 -5.80 10.24
C GLY A 143 26.33 -4.85 10.56
N VAL A 144 25.39 -4.64 9.63
CA VAL A 144 24.21 -3.80 9.88
C VAL A 144 23.13 -4.59 10.62
N THR A 145 22.67 -4.06 11.74
CA THR A 145 21.54 -4.65 12.48
C THR A 145 20.32 -4.68 11.56
N THR A 146 19.78 -5.87 11.31
CA THR A 146 18.67 -6.08 10.37
C THR A 146 17.56 -6.87 11.06
N VAL A 147 16.36 -6.31 11.05
CA VAL A 147 15.13 -6.97 11.53
C VAL A 147 14.27 -7.32 10.33
N VAL A 148 14.01 -8.62 10.15
CA VAL A 148 13.13 -9.11 9.09
C VAL A 148 11.72 -9.28 9.63
N MET A 149 10.76 -8.66 8.96
CA MET A 149 9.34 -8.70 9.30
C MET A 149 8.62 -9.73 8.43
N GLU A 150 7.43 -10.17 8.88
CA GLU A 150 6.56 -10.99 8.05
C GLU A 150 6.09 -10.22 6.81
N PRO A 151 6.22 -10.78 5.60
CA PRO A 151 5.88 -10.08 4.37
C PRO A 151 4.37 -10.05 4.08
N GLU A 152 3.61 -10.97 4.63
CA GLU A 152 2.16 -11.05 4.43
C GLU A 152 1.45 -10.03 5.30
N ARG A 153 0.85 -9.05 4.64
CA ARG A 153 0.08 -8.00 5.28
C ARG A 153 -1.34 -8.00 4.77
N THR A 154 -2.27 -7.87 5.70
CA THR A 154 -3.69 -7.73 5.45
C THR A 154 -4.21 -6.50 6.17
N ILE A 155 -5.42 -6.07 5.88
CA ILE A 155 -6.04 -4.99 6.65
C ILE A 155 -6.24 -5.42 8.11
N ASP A 156 -6.58 -6.69 8.34
CA ASP A 156 -6.79 -7.21 9.69
C ASP A 156 -5.49 -7.30 10.51
N SER A 157 -4.34 -7.42 9.87
CA SER A 157 -3.05 -7.51 10.58
C SER A 157 -2.42 -6.16 10.90
N VAL A 158 -3.01 -5.05 10.49
CA VAL A 158 -2.42 -3.70 10.65
C VAL A 158 -2.02 -3.40 12.10
N GLY A 159 -2.91 -3.65 13.05
CA GLY A 159 -2.62 -3.41 14.46
C GLY A 159 -1.45 -4.22 14.98
N GLU A 160 -1.42 -5.51 14.67
CA GLU A 160 -0.34 -6.42 15.09
C GLU A 160 1.00 -6.05 14.43
N ASP A 161 0.99 -5.72 13.14
CA ASP A 161 2.19 -5.33 12.42
C ASP A 161 2.81 -4.05 12.98
N ILE A 162 1.99 -3.06 13.34
CA ILE A 162 2.44 -1.83 13.97
C ILE A 162 3.07 -2.11 15.34
N THR A 163 2.42 -2.93 16.18
CA THR A 163 2.95 -3.25 17.51
C THR A 163 4.24 -4.06 17.44
N THR A 164 4.33 -5.00 16.50
CA THR A 164 5.55 -5.79 16.29
C THR A 164 6.73 -4.89 15.93
N LEU A 165 6.55 -3.96 15.01
CA LEU A 165 7.61 -3.04 14.63
C LEU A 165 7.95 -2.07 15.75
N GLY A 166 6.97 -1.51 16.42
CA GLY A 166 7.20 -0.58 17.53
C GLY A 166 7.90 -1.23 18.72
N ASP A 167 7.56 -2.48 19.03
CA ASP A 167 8.25 -3.24 20.07
C ASP A 167 9.73 -3.45 19.73
N ALA A 168 10.03 -3.77 18.46
CA ALA A 168 11.41 -3.91 17.98
C ALA A 168 12.22 -2.61 18.10
N LEU A 169 11.56 -1.47 18.09
CA LEU A 169 12.17 -0.13 18.19
C LEU A 169 12.20 0.41 19.64
N GLY A 170 11.73 -0.36 20.61
CA GLY A 170 11.64 0.11 21.98
C GLY A 170 10.60 1.21 22.22
N LEU A 171 9.50 1.20 21.44
CA LEU A 171 8.40 2.15 21.50
C LEU A 171 7.04 1.45 21.71
N PRO A 172 6.90 0.62 22.75
CA PRO A 172 5.69 -0.20 22.91
C PRO A 172 4.42 0.62 23.16
N ASP A 173 4.52 1.73 23.87
CA ASP A 173 3.35 2.57 24.18
C ASP A 173 2.90 3.37 22.95
N GLU A 174 3.84 3.96 22.23
CA GLU A 174 3.60 4.67 20.98
C GLU A 174 3.04 3.73 19.91
N ALA A 175 3.56 2.52 19.83
CA ALA A 175 3.09 1.50 18.91
C ALA A 175 1.64 1.11 19.19
N ARG A 176 1.29 0.95 20.45
CA ARG A 176 -0.08 0.62 20.87
C ARG A 176 -1.04 1.76 20.54
N GLU A 177 -0.65 2.99 20.80
CA GLU A 177 -1.44 4.17 20.46
C GLU A 177 -1.66 4.28 18.95
N LEU A 178 -0.61 4.09 18.16
CA LEU A 178 -0.70 4.11 16.68
C LEU A 178 -1.56 2.96 16.16
N ALA A 179 -1.39 1.76 16.71
CA ALA A 179 -2.18 0.59 16.32
C ALA A 179 -3.67 0.78 16.62
N ASP A 180 -4.01 1.28 17.79
CA ASP A 180 -5.39 1.53 18.19
C ASP A 180 -6.03 2.62 17.32
N ARG A 181 -5.32 3.71 17.04
CA ARG A 181 -5.77 4.76 16.15
C ARG A 181 -6.01 4.22 14.73
N SER A 182 -5.06 3.46 14.21
CA SER A 182 -5.11 2.92 12.85
C SER A 182 -6.25 1.92 12.68
N THR A 183 -6.45 1.03 13.64
CA THR A 183 -7.54 0.06 13.65
C THR A 183 -8.90 0.74 13.74
N LYS A 184 -9.02 1.75 14.59
CA LYS A 184 -10.25 2.54 14.72
C LYS A 184 -10.60 3.26 13.42
N GLU A 185 -9.61 3.90 12.78
CA GLU A 185 -9.82 4.57 11.49
C GLU A 185 -10.26 3.60 10.39
N ILE A 186 -9.71 2.39 10.36
CA ILE A 186 -10.12 1.34 9.43
C ILE A 186 -11.56 0.90 9.68
N ASP A 187 -11.92 0.65 10.92
CA ASP A 187 -13.28 0.21 11.27
C ASP A 187 -14.32 1.29 10.97
N GLU A 188 -14.03 2.53 11.28
CA GLU A 188 -14.87 3.68 10.96
C GLU A 188 -15.03 3.86 9.45
N ALA A 189 -13.93 3.71 8.69
CA ALA A 189 -13.95 3.78 7.23
C ALA A 189 -14.85 2.69 6.63
N LYS A 190 -14.65 1.45 7.03
CA LYS A 190 -15.45 0.32 6.53
C LYS A 190 -16.93 0.48 6.85
N GLU A 191 -17.26 0.94 8.05
CA GLU A 191 -18.65 1.15 8.47
C GLU A 191 -19.33 2.27 7.66
N ALA A 192 -18.63 3.39 7.47
CA ALA A 192 -19.15 4.50 6.66
C ALA A 192 -19.29 4.11 5.18
N ILE A 193 -18.35 3.36 4.64
CA ILE A 193 -18.37 2.92 3.24
C ILE A 193 -19.52 1.96 2.97
N LYS A 194 -19.91 1.11 3.92
CA LYS A 194 -21.06 0.21 3.76
C LYS A 194 -22.33 0.93 3.33
N GLU A 195 -22.56 2.12 3.82
CA GLU A 195 -23.74 2.93 3.49
C GLU A 195 -23.75 3.41 2.03
N LEU A 196 -22.59 3.36 1.35
CA LEU A 196 -22.43 3.79 -0.03
C LEU A 196 -22.55 2.65 -1.03
N VAL A 197 -22.48 1.40 -0.57
CA VAL A 197 -22.44 0.22 -1.43
C VAL A 197 -23.84 -0.07 -1.95
N PRO A 198 -24.03 -0.21 -3.28
CA PRO A 198 -25.33 -0.59 -3.84
C PRO A 198 -25.74 -2.01 -3.42
N ASP A 199 -27.03 -2.33 -3.49
CA ASP A 199 -27.56 -3.67 -3.17
C ASP A 199 -26.89 -4.77 -3.97
N ASP A 200 -26.56 -4.48 -5.23
CA ASP A 200 -25.68 -5.32 -6.07
C ASP A 200 -24.30 -4.66 -6.11
N PRO A 201 -23.33 -5.17 -5.33
CA PRO A 201 -22.02 -4.52 -5.23
C PRO A 201 -21.27 -4.45 -6.55
N MET A 202 -20.45 -3.40 -6.70
CA MET A 202 -19.61 -3.21 -7.88
C MET A 202 -18.56 -4.31 -8.01
N ARG A 203 -18.41 -4.82 -9.21
CA ARG A 203 -17.47 -5.89 -9.55
C ARG A 203 -16.17 -5.30 -10.05
N MET A 204 -15.09 -5.58 -9.34
CA MET A 204 -13.81 -4.89 -9.50
C MET A 204 -12.66 -5.84 -9.70
N ALA A 205 -11.62 -5.36 -10.38
CA ALA A 205 -10.33 -6.02 -10.48
C ALA A 205 -9.20 -5.00 -10.30
N PHE A 206 -8.13 -5.44 -9.67
CA PHE A 206 -6.89 -4.67 -9.58
C PHE A 206 -5.93 -5.17 -10.65
N LEU A 207 -5.57 -4.30 -11.59
CA LEU A 207 -4.62 -4.60 -12.65
C LEU A 207 -3.27 -3.92 -12.38
N TYR A 208 -2.20 -4.67 -12.53
CA TYR A 208 -0.83 -4.18 -12.40
C TYR A 208 -0.17 -4.14 -13.77
N ALA A 209 0.37 -2.99 -14.15
CA ALA A 209 1.08 -2.81 -15.39
C ALA A 209 2.39 -2.04 -15.19
N ARG A 210 3.41 -2.38 -15.98
CA ARG A 210 4.64 -1.59 -16.13
C ARG A 210 5.04 -1.60 -17.60
N GLY A 211 5.04 -0.40 -18.22
CA GLY A 211 5.32 -0.26 -19.63
C GLY A 211 4.25 -0.86 -20.52
N ASN A 212 4.57 -1.05 -21.79
CA ASN A 212 3.67 -1.58 -22.84
C ASN A 212 3.91 -3.06 -23.15
N GLY A 213 4.82 -3.70 -22.42
CA GLY A 213 5.22 -5.09 -22.66
C GLY A 213 4.43 -6.10 -21.84
N GLY A 214 5.09 -7.22 -21.52
CA GLY A 214 4.47 -8.37 -20.86
C GLY A 214 4.16 -8.20 -19.37
N VAL A 215 4.52 -7.08 -18.74
CA VAL A 215 4.18 -6.82 -17.33
C VAL A 215 2.78 -6.26 -17.24
N PHE A 216 1.81 -7.16 -17.30
CA PHE A 216 0.39 -6.83 -17.21
C PHE A 216 -0.36 -7.99 -16.57
N PHE A 217 -0.81 -7.78 -15.32
CA PHE A 217 -1.34 -8.83 -14.48
C PHE A 217 -2.65 -8.43 -13.80
N ILE A 218 -3.49 -9.45 -13.57
CA ILE A 218 -4.61 -9.37 -12.62
C ILE A 218 -4.07 -9.75 -11.26
N MET A 219 -4.22 -8.89 -10.28
CA MET A 219 -3.73 -9.12 -8.92
C MET A 219 -4.75 -9.98 -8.15
N GLY A 220 -4.33 -11.18 -7.78
CA GLY A 220 -5.14 -12.17 -7.11
C GLY A 220 -4.80 -12.35 -5.63
N ASP A 221 -5.07 -13.56 -5.13
CA ASP A 221 -4.85 -13.93 -3.74
C ASP A 221 -3.38 -13.72 -3.33
N GLY A 222 -3.17 -13.25 -2.11
CA GLY A 222 -1.85 -12.98 -1.54
C GLY A 222 -1.21 -11.65 -1.94
N THR A 223 -1.85 -10.87 -2.82
CA THR A 223 -1.32 -9.57 -3.27
C THR A 223 -1.81 -8.38 -2.45
N GLY A 224 -2.87 -8.56 -1.66
CA GLY A 224 -3.57 -7.48 -0.95
C GLY A 224 -4.73 -6.85 -1.73
N ALA A 225 -4.85 -7.15 -3.02
CA ALA A 225 -5.90 -6.57 -3.87
C ALA A 225 -7.32 -6.93 -3.37
N GLN A 226 -7.52 -8.15 -2.91
CA GLN A 226 -8.82 -8.58 -2.35
C GLN A 226 -9.19 -7.76 -1.12
N ASP A 227 -8.26 -7.55 -0.20
CA ASP A 227 -8.50 -6.75 1.00
C ASP A 227 -8.89 -5.30 0.65
N LEU A 228 -8.21 -4.71 -0.33
CA LEU A 228 -8.49 -3.36 -0.78
C LEU A 228 -9.89 -3.26 -1.40
N ILE A 229 -10.24 -4.15 -2.31
CA ILE A 229 -11.53 -4.16 -3.01
C ILE A 229 -12.68 -4.45 -2.03
N GLU A 230 -12.55 -5.47 -1.19
CA GLU A 230 -13.56 -5.79 -0.19
C GLU A 230 -13.68 -4.70 0.87
N GLY A 231 -12.57 -4.03 1.20
CA GLY A 231 -12.56 -2.90 2.14
C GLY A 231 -13.40 -1.71 1.69
N ILE A 232 -13.61 -1.54 0.40
CA ILE A 232 -14.51 -0.52 -0.16
C ILE A 232 -15.87 -1.09 -0.60
N GLY A 233 -16.19 -2.31 -0.17
CA GLY A 233 -17.47 -2.95 -0.45
C GLY A 233 -17.64 -3.48 -1.86
N GLY A 234 -16.55 -3.67 -2.59
CA GLY A 234 -16.56 -4.26 -3.92
C GLY A 234 -16.50 -5.79 -3.89
N VAL A 235 -16.87 -6.41 -5.00
CA VAL A 235 -16.64 -7.83 -5.25
C VAL A 235 -15.31 -7.97 -6.00
N ASP A 236 -14.37 -8.71 -5.42
CA ASP A 236 -13.10 -9.00 -6.08
C ASP A 236 -13.27 -10.14 -7.09
N LEU A 237 -13.21 -9.80 -8.37
CA LEU A 237 -13.37 -10.76 -9.45
C LEU A 237 -12.24 -11.77 -9.53
N ALA A 238 -11.04 -11.41 -9.10
CA ALA A 238 -9.93 -12.35 -9.03
C ALA A 238 -10.23 -13.46 -8.00
N ALA A 239 -10.76 -13.11 -6.83
CA ALA A 239 -11.17 -14.08 -5.82
C ALA A 239 -12.30 -14.97 -6.31
N GLU A 240 -13.33 -14.42 -6.96
CA GLU A 240 -14.43 -15.20 -7.54
C GLU A 240 -13.95 -16.23 -8.58
N ASN A 241 -12.88 -15.92 -9.29
CA ASN A 241 -12.32 -16.79 -10.32
C ASN A 241 -11.12 -17.62 -9.83
N ASN A 242 -10.89 -17.65 -8.52
CA ASN A 242 -9.81 -18.40 -7.86
C ASN A 242 -8.43 -18.10 -8.43
N LEU A 243 -8.19 -16.86 -8.81
CA LEU A 243 -6.88 -16.41 -9.27
C LEU A 243 -5.97 -16.19 -8.07
N SER A 244 -4.78 -16.75 -8.12
CA SER A 244 -3.78 -16.61 -7.07
C SER A 244 -2.60 -15.79 -7.55
N HIS A 245 -2.01 -15.00 -6.66
CA HIS A 245 -0.87 -14.13 -6.95
C HIS A 245 -1.15 -13.18 -8.11
N ALA A 246 -0.26 -13.11 -9.09
CA ALA A 246 -0.39 -12.27 -10.27
C ALA A 246 -0.60 -13.15 -11.52
N GLU A 247 -1.79 -13.11 -12.07
CA GLU A 247 -2.14 -13.83 -13.30
C GLU A 247 -2.02 -12.91 -14.51
N PRO A 248 -1.52 -13.39 -15.67
CA PRO A 248 -1.48 -12.57 -16.88
C PRO A 248 -2.85 -12.02 -17.26
N ALA A 249 -2.92 -10.71 -17.45
CA ALA A 249 -4.14 -10.01 -17.87
C ALA A 249 -4.31 -10.08 -19.39
N ASN A 250 -4.41 -11.29 -19.94
CA ASN A 250 -4.65 -11.50 -21.36
C ASN A 250 -6.15 -11.33 -21.72
N ALA A 251 -6.45 -11.29 -23.00
CA ALA A 251 -7.80 -11.04 -23.50
C ALA A 251 -8.82 -12.07 -22.99
N GLU A 252 -8.44 -13.34 -22.90
CA GLU A 252 -9.30 -14.41 -22.41
C GLU A 252 -9.62 -14.22 -20.92
N ALA A 253 -8.61 -13.95 -20.10
CA ALA A 253 -8.79 -13.71 -18.67
C ALA A 253 -9.66 -12.47 -18.40
N LEU A 254 -9.41 -11.37 -19.11
CA LEU A 254 -10.19 -10.14 -18.98
C LEU A 254 -11.64 -10.32 -19.43
N ALA A 255 -11.89 -11.08 -20.49
CA ALA A 255 -13.24 -11.39 -20.94
C ALA A 255 -14.00 -12.23 -19.88
N ARG A 256 -13.32 -13.17 -19.26
CA ARG A 256 -13.90 -14.04 -18.23
C ARG A 256 -14.31 -13.28 -16.97
N ILE A 257 -13.45 -12.39 -16.47
CA ILE A 257 -13.74 -11.63 -15.25
C ILE A 257 -14.62 -10.41 -15.53
N ASN A 258 -14.49 -9.77 -16.67
CA ASN A 258 -15.25 -8.60 -17.12
C ASN A 258 -15.52 -7.56 -16.02
N PRO A 259 -14.52 -6.83 -15.54
CA PRO A 259 -14.70 -5.88 -14.45
C PRO A 259 -15.56 -4.67 -14.86
N GLU A 260 -16.35 -4.18 -13.90
CA GLU A 260 -17.08 -2.91 -14.01
C GLU A 260 -16.20 -1.71 -13.63
N VAL A 261 -15.22 -1.93 -12.73
CA VAL A 261 -14.21 -0.95 -12.31
C VAL A 261 -12.85 -1.64 -12.33
N ILE A 262 -11.88 -0.99 -12.93
CA ILE A 262 -10.47 -1.39 -12.87
C ILE A 262 -9.74 -0.44 -11.93
N ILE A 263 -9.06 -0.98 -10.92
CA ILE A 263 -8.18 -0.23 -10.03
C ILE A 263 -6.76 -0.46 -10.49
N MET A 264 -5.98 0.60 -10.59
CA MET A 264 -4.57 0.56 -10.97
C MET A 264 -3.74 1.52 -10.14
N MET A 265 -2.46 1.26 -10.04
CA MET A 265 -1.51 2.24 -9.54
C MET A 265 -1.34 3.37 -10.55
N THR A 266 -1.24 4.61 -10.09
CA THR A 266 -1.14 5.80 -10.92
C THR A 266 0.00 5.71 -11.93
N ASN A 267 1.22 5.42 -11.46
CA ASN A 267 2.38 5.29 -12.35
C ASN A 267 2.30 4.06 -13.26
N GLY A 268 1.58 3.03 -12.84
CA GLY A 268 1.32 1.86 -13.67
C GLY A 268 0.50 2.21 -14.90
N LEU A 269 -0.57 2.96 -14.72
CA LEU A 269 -1.40 3.44 -15.84
C LEU A 269 -0.59 4.38 -16.75
N GLU A 270 0.12 5.35 -16.19
CA GLU A 270 0.96 6.26 -16.96
C GLU A 270 2.02 5.52 -17.78
N SER A 271 2.66 4.49 -17.20
CA SER A 271 3.72 3.73 -17.87
C SER A 271 3.25 2.96 -19.11
N THR A 272 1.97 2.61 -19.17
CA THR A 272 1.38 1.91 -20.33
C THR A 272 0.81 2.86 -21.39
N GLY A 273 0.96 4.17 -21.21
CA GLY A 273 0.46 5.20 -22.14
C GLY A 273 -0.86 5.85 -21.71
N GLY A 274 -1.17 5.82 -20.41
CA GLY A 274 -2.43 6.33 -19.90
C GLY A 274 -3.62 5.48 -20.29
N ILE A 275 -4.81 6.07 -20.25
CA ILE A 275 -6.05 5.36 -20.60
C ILE A 275 -6.03 4.87 -22.05
N ASP A 276 -5.52 5.65 -22.98
CA ASP A 276 -5.48 5.27 -24.39
C ASP A 276 -4.56 4.05 -24.61
N GLY A 277 -3.40 4.04 -23.97
CA GLY A 277 -2.48 2.90 -24.02
C GLY A 277 -3.04 1.65 -23.35
N LEU A 278 -3.76 1.81 -22.24
CA LEU A 278 -4.44 0.69 -21.58
C LEU A 278 -5.50 0.07 -22.49
N LEU A 279 -6.33 0.88 -23.15
CA LEU A 279 -7.38 0.41 -24.04
C LEU A 279 -6.85 -0.30 -25.29
N GLU A 280 -5.63 -0.04 -25.69
CA GLU A 280 -4.97 -0.74 -26.80
C GLU A 280 -4.51 -2.16 -26.41
N ARG A 281 -4.40 -2.46 -25.12
CA ARG A 281 -4.05 -3.81 -24.69
C ARG A 281 -5.18 -4.79 -24.99
N PRO A 282 -4.83 -6.00 -25.51
CA PRO A 282 -5.84 -6.99 -25.91
C PRO A 282 -6.84 -7.31 -24.80
N GLY A 283 -8.12 -7.14 -25.10
CA GLY A 283 -9.22 -7.50 -24.21
C GLY A 283 -9.69 -6.40 -23.26
N VAL A 284 -8.92 -5.33 -23.06
CA VAL A 284 -9.29 -4.26 -22.12
C VAL A 284 -10.51 -3.48 -22.61
N ALA A 285 -10.49 -3.01 -23.86
CA ALA A 285 -11.58 -2.19 -24.43
C ALA A 285 -12.92 -2.93 -24.52
N GLN A 286 -12.91 -4.25 -24.51
CA GLN A 286 -14.10 -5.09 -24.58
C GLN A 286 -14.76 -5.33 -23.21
N THR A 287 -14.07 -5.06 -22.12
CA THR A 287 -14.63 -5.14 -20.78
C THR A 287 -15.63 -4.02 -20.54
N THR A 288 -16.54 -4.21 -19.60
CA THR A 288 -17.47 -3.15 -19.18
C THR A 288 -16.72 -1.91 -18.71
N ALA A 289 -15.67 -2.09 -17.89
CA ALA A 289 -14.81 -0.99 -17.42
C ALA A 289 -14.10 -0.30 -18.60
N GLY A 290 -13.58 -1.06 -19.56
CA GLY A 290 -12.91 -0.50 -20.73
C GLY A 290 -13.84 0.33 -21.61
N GLN A 291 -15.08 -0.12 -21.83
CA GLN A 291 -16.07 0.61 -22.61
C GLN A 291 -16.45 1.95 -21.98
N LYS A 292 -16.51 2.01 -20.66
CA LYS A 292 -16.81 3.22 -19.88
C LYS A 292 -15.56 4.01 -19.49
N LYS A 293 -14.38 3.50 -19.78
CA LYS A 293 -13.10 4.03 -19.31
C LYS A 293 -13.06 4.16 -17.78
N ARG A 294 -13.76 3.27 -17.10
CA ARG A 294 -13.93 3.32 -15.63
C ARG A 294 -12.72 2.72 -14.93
N ILE A 295 -11.66 3.53 -14.85
CA ILE A 295 -10.41 3.21 -14.21
C ILE A 295 -10.25 4.15 -13.02
N VAL A 296 -9.97 3.58 -11.85
CA VAL A 296 -9.66 4.35 -10.64
C VAL A 296 -8.20 4.12 -10.33
N THR A 297 -7.42 5.19 -10.30
CA THR A 297 -5.99 5.12 -9.97
C THR A 297 -5.73 5.55 -8.54
N ILE A 298 -4.73 4.93 -7.95
CA ILE A 298 -4.26 5.21 -6.61
C ILE A 298 -2.73 5.30 -6.62
N PRO A 299 -2.12 6.27 -5.91
CA PRO A 299 -0.66 6.38 -5.86
C PRO A 299 0.00 5.06 -5.46
N ASP A 300 1.09 4.72 -6.13
CA ASP A 300 1.76 3.42 -5.98
C ASP A 300 2.12 3.11 -4.53
N GLY A 301 2.67 4.08 -3.81
CA GLY A 301 3.04 3.94 -2.40
C GLY A 301 1.87 3.90 -1.40
N GLN A 302 0.64 4.06 -1.86
CA GLN A 302 -0.58 4.04 -1.03
C GLN A 302 -1.50 2.86 -1.34
N SER A 303 -1.28 2.17 -2.45
CA SER A 303 -2.25 1.19 -2.97
C SER A 303 -2.38 -0.06 -2.11
N LEU A 304 -1.28 -0.75 -1.86
CA LEU A 304 -1.25 -2.01 -1.12
C LEU A 304 -0.37 -1.91 0.14
N ALA A 305 -0.13 -0.70 0.60
CA ALA A 305 0.67 -0.40 1.78
C ALA A 305 -0.19 -0.40 3.04
N PHE A 306 -0.73 -1.55 3.40
CA PHE A 306 -1.59 -1.68 4.59
C PHE A 306 -0.81 -1.38 5.87
N GLY A 307 -1.25 -0.34 6.55
CA GLY A 307 -0.60 0.20 7.73
C GLY A 307 -1.39 1.36 8.31
N PRO A 308 -0.73 2.34 8.93
CA PRO A 308 -1.43 3.40 9.66
C PRO A 308 -2.23 4.37 8.80
N MET A 309 -2.06 4.34 7.46
CA MET A 309 -2.86 5.18 6.55
C MET A 309 -4.00 4.43 5.86
N THR A 310 -4.22 3.17 6.19
CA THR A 310 -5.19 2.32 5.49
C THR A 310 -6.63 2.85 5.57
N GLY A 311 -7.05 3.35 6.73
CA GLY A 311 -8.38 3.96 6.87
C GLY A 311 -8.59 5.13 5.90
N GLN A 312 -7.62 6.01 5.79
CA GLN A 312 -7.62 7.13 4.85
C GLN A 312 -7.64 6.64 3.40
N THR A 313 -6.84 5.64 3.08
CA THR A 313 -6.79 5.03 1.74
C THR A 313 -8.15 4.48 1.33
N LEU A 314 -8.81 3.74 2.21
CA LEU A 314 -10.15 3.19 1.93
C LEU A 314 -11.18 4.28 1.67
N VAL A 315 -11.19 5.34 2.47
CA VAL A 315 -12.12 6.46 2.30
C VAL A 315 -11.89 7.16 0.96
N LYS A 316 -10.66 7.49 0.63
CA LYS A 316 -10.33 8.16 -0.64
C LYS A 316 -10.66 7.30 -1.86
N LEU A 317 -10.35 6.00 -1.78
CA LEU A 317 -10.67 5.07 -2.86
C LEU A 317 -12.18 4.89 -3.02
N ALA A 318 -12.91 4.74 -1.93
CA ALA A 318 -14.39 4.65 -1.96
C ALA A 318 -15.02 5.90 -2.56
N LYS A 319 -14.54 7.08 -2.19
CA LYS A 319 -15.01 8.33 -2.79
C LYS A 319 -14.79 8.35 -4.30
N ALA A 320 -13.62 7.94 -4.76
CA ALA A 320 -13.31 7.89 -6.19
C ALA A 320 -14.20 6.90 -6.97
N VAL A 321 -14.65 5.83 -6.33
CA VAL A 321 -15.53 4.83 -6.94
C VAL A 321 -16.99 5.26 -6.91
N TYR A 322 -17.48 5.75 -5.76
CA TYR A 322 -18.90 5.98 -5.51
C TYR A 322 -19.36 7.41 -5.73
N ASP A 323 -18.44 8.38 -5.68
CA ASP A 323 -18.76 9.82 -5.81
C ASP A 323 -17.64 10.60 -6.51
N PRO A 324 -17.25 10.21 -7.75
CA PRO A 324 -16.08 10.76 -8.42
C PRO A 324 -16.21 12.23 -8.84
N ASP A 325 -17.43 12.76 -8.97
CA ASP A 325 -17.70 14.08 -9.54
C ASP A 325 -17.74 15.19 -8.48
N ASN A 326 -17.70 14.84 -7.19
CA ASN A 326 -17.68 15.79 -6.09
C ASN A 326 -16.27 15.89 -5.49
N GLU A 327 -15.55 16.98 -5.78
CA GLU A 327 -14.25 17.30 -5.19
C GLU A 327 -14.35 17.81 -3.75
#